data_c9eb13bc0ba0e40ace0350e11f0c4678
#
_entry.id   c9eb13bc0ba0e40ace0350e11f0c4678
#
_cell.length_a   1.000
_cell.length_b   1.000
_cell.length_c   1.000
_cell.angle_alpha   90.00
_cell.angle_beta   90.00
_cell.angle_gamma   90.00
#
_symmetry.space_group_name_H-M   'P 1'
#
loop_
_entity.id
_entity.type
_entity.pdbx_description
1 polymer ?
#
loop_
_entity_poly.entity_id
_entity_poly.type
_entity_poly.pdbx_seq_one_letter_code
_entity_poly.pdbx_strand_id
1 'polypeptide(L)'
;MIRIRDRDRKNAYGIKLPDSPELDLPVRMTLGRLTPKQLRQHGIPVPEHYYRLPNSIPFDFLGTESADFYSFSARIVRLKRKDGKTQMLMTNLDAAPFPLSALRELYARRWGIETSFRELKYTVGLIHLHSRKSDLVLQEIFAAFTVFNFTRAAAWNTNEGCGSSKYKRRVNFAHAVYLCCELCAGKD
;
A
#
# COMPACT_ATOMS: atom_id res chain seq x y z
N MET A 1 -6.12 1.50 -2.28
CA MET A 1 -5.41 1.47 -3.60
C MET A 1 -4.47 0.28 -3.65
N ILE A 2 -4.61 -0.57 -4.65
CA ILE A 2 -3.90 -1.85 -4.78
C ILE A 2 -3.12 -1.82 -6.10
N ARG A 3 -1.86 -2.29 -6.08
CA ARG A 3 -1.08 -2.48 -7.30
C ARG A 3 -1.53 -3.76 -8.01
N ILE A 4 -1.88 -3.64 -9.28
CA ILE A 4 -2.20 -4.77 -10.16
C ILE A 4 -0.92 -5.16 -10.91
N ARG A 5 -0.65 -6.47 -11.04
CA ARG A 5 0.44 -6.94 -11.90
C ARG A 5 0.01 -6.77 -13.36
N ASP A 6 0.77 -5.98 -14.08
CA ASP A 6 0.60 -5.77 -15.53
C ASP A 6 1.27 -6.94 -16.29
N ARG A 7 0.73 -8.15 -16.13
CA ARG A 7 1.24 -9.33 -16.87
C ARG A 7 0.81 -9.28 -18.34
N ASP A 8 -0.39 -8.75 -18.58
CA ASP A 8 -0.94 -8.48 -19.90
C ASP A 8 -1.48 -7.06 -19.90
N ARG A 9 -0.82 -6.16 -20.62
CA ARG A 9 -1.25 -4.75 -20.77
C ARG A 9 -2.72 -4.60 -21.20
N LYS A 10 -3.32 -5.66 -21.70
CA LYS A 10 -4.67 -5.68 -22.29
C LYS A 10 -5.74 -6.29 -21.39
N ASN A 11 -5.36 -6.95 -20.27
CA ASN A 11 -6.33 -7.62 -19.39
C ASN A 11 -6.00 -7.43 -17.91
N ALA A 12 -6.97 -6.96 -17.13
CA ALA A 12 -6.91 -6.97 -15.68
C ALA A 12 -8.19 -7.62 -15.13
N TYR A 13 -8.06 -8.73 -14.42
CA TYR A 13 -9.18 -9.45 -13.83
C TYR A 13 -10.31 -9.79 -14.83
N GLY A 14 -9.93 -10.18 -16.09
CA GLY A 14 -10.90 -10.46 -17.15
C GLY A 14 -11.46 -9.24 -17.88
N ILE A 15 -11.08 -8.03 -17.47
CA ILE A 15 -11.49 -6.78 -18.11
C ILE A 15 -10.50 -6.45 -19.23
N LYS A 16 -10.98 -6.29 -20.44
CA LYS A 16 -10.17 -5.81 -21.58
C LYS A 16 -9.82 -4.34 -21.36
N LEU A 17 -8.56 -4.02 -21.36
CA LEU A 17 -8.07 -2.66 -21.17
C LEU A 17 -7.56 -2.07 -22.49
N PRO A 18 -7.83 -0.78 -22.77
CA PRO A 18 -7.22 -0.06 -23.88
C PRO A 18 -5.70 -0.08 -23.79
N ASP A 19 -5.03 -0.18 -24.95
CA ASP A 19 -3.57 -0.09 -25.05
C ASP A 19 -3.12 1.37 -25.08
N SER A 20 -3.32 2.05 -23.95
CA SER A 20 -2.92 3.45 -23.76
C SER A 20 -1.84 3.52 -22.68
N PRO A 21 -0.84 4.39 -22.81
CA PRO A 21 0.20 4.60 -21.78
C PRO A 21 -0.37 5.14 -20.46
N GLU A 22 -1.45 5.89 -20.53
CA GLU A 22 -2.23 6.35 -19.38
C GLU A 22 -3.69 5.94 -19.56
N LEU A 23 -4.31 5.47 -18.49
CA LEU A 23 -5.68 4.98 -18.48
C LEU A 23 -6.33 5.35 -17.16
N ASP A 24 -7.60 5.71 -17.21
CA ASP A 24 -8.47 5.88 -16.05
C ASP A 24 -9.84 5.33 -16.41
N LEU A 25 -10.11 4.10 -15.99
CA LEU A 25 -11.31 3.37 -16.36
C LEU A 25 -12.13 3.03 -15.12
N PRO A 26 -13.34 3.60 -14.95
CA PRO A 26 -14.27 3.12 -13.95
C PRO A 26 -14.77 1.73 -14.35
N VAL A 27 -14.77 0.81 -13.39
CA VAL A 27 -15.21 -0.57 -13.60
C VAL A 27 -16.11 -1.02 -12.46
N ARG A 28 -17.13 -1.79 -12.79
CA ARG A 28 -17.93 -2.52 -11.81
C ARG A 28 -17.55 -3.98 -11.89
N MET A 29 -17.05 -4.52 -10.79
CA MET A 29 -16.64 -5.92 -10.69
C MET A 29 -17.63 -6.70 -9.85
N THR A 30 -17.82 -7.95 -10.21
CA THR A 30 -18.66 -8.88 -9.46
C THR A 30 -17.82 -10.08 -9.02
N LEU A 31 -17.75 -10.31 -7.71
CA LEU A 31 -17.09 -11.45 -7.11
C LEU A 31 -18.11 -12.55 -6.82
N GLY A 32 -17.70 -13.80 -6.96
CA GLY A 32 -18.47 -14.96 -6.54
C GLY A 32 -17.58 -16.15 -6.27
N ARG A 33 -18.10 -17.19 -5.65
CA ARG A 33 -17.35 -18.40 -5.30
C ARG A 33 -17.42 -19.48 -6.38
N LEU A 34 -18.54 -19.58 -7.08
CA LEU A 34 -18.78 -20.61 -8.07
C LEU A 34 -17.99 -20.37 -9.35
N THR A 35 -17.61 -21.42 -10.04
CA THR A 35 -17.05 -21.31 -11.38
C THR A 35 -18.14 -20.92 -12.39
N PRO A 36 -17.79 -20.29 -13.53
CA PRO A 36 -18.75 -20.02 -14.59
C PRO A 36 -19.53 -21.27 -15.07
N LYS A 37 -18.89 -22.45 -14.99
CA LYS A 37 -19.56 -23.72 -15.32
C LYS A 37 -20.62 -24.09 -14.30
N GLN A 38 -20.32 -23.97 -13.02
CA GLN A 38 -21.27 -24.21 -11.93
C GLN A 38 -22.45 -23.23 -11.96
N LEU A 39 -22.19 -21.93 -12.20
CA LEU A 39 -23.25 -20.94 -12.35
C LEU A 39 -24.22 -21.33 -13.46
N ARG A 40 -23.72 -21.74 -14.63
CA ARG A 40 -24.57 -22.21 -15.74
C ARG A 40 -25.36 -23.47 -15.39
N GLN A 41 -24.76 -24.41 -14.65
CA GLN A 41 -25.45 -25.61 -14.17
C GLN A 41 -26.62 -25.29 -13.22
N HIS A 42 -26.49 -24.23 -12.43
CA HIS A 42 -27.55 -23.73 -11.56
C HIS A 42 -28.53 -22.77 -12.27
N GLY A 43 -28.39 -22.58 -13.59
CA GLY A 43 -29.25 -21.65 -14.34
C GLY A 43 -28.99 -20.18 -14.04
N ILE A 44 -27.87 -19.86 -13.41
CA ILE A 44 -27.50 -18.49 -13.01
C ILE A 44 -26.62 -17.89 -14.13
N PRO A 45 -27.01 -16.72 -14.70
CA PRO A 45 -26.18 -16.05 -15.70
C PRO A 45 -24.87 -15.57 -15.09
N VAL A 46 -23.77 -15.72 -15.82
CA VAL A 46 -22.46 -15.21 -15.39
C VAL A 46 -22.46 -13.69 -15.52
N PRO A 47 -22.26 -12.93 -14.42
CA PRO A 47 -22.24 -11.47 -14.48
C PRO A 47 -21.09 -10.92 -15.36
N GLU A 48 -21.28 -9.72 -15.89
CA GLU A 48 -20.22 -9.00 -16.56
C GLU A 48 -19.08 -8.69 -15.57
N HIS A 49 -17.83 -8.78 -16.04
CA HIS A 49 -16.64 -8.60 -15.19
C HIS A 49 -16.64 -9.48 -13.94
N TYR A 50 -17.10 -10.73 -14.11
CA TYR A 50 -17.11 -11.72 -13.04
C TYR A 50 -15.70 -12.20 -12.72
N TYR A 51 -15.35 -12.17 -11.44
CA TYR A 51 -14.10 -12.73 -10.93
C TYR A 51 -14.40 -13.79 -9.87
N ARG A 52 -13.97 -15.02 -10.13
CA ARG A 52 -14.08 -16.10 -9.16
C ARG A 52 -13.06 -15.91 -8.03
N LEU A 53 -13.57 -15.82 -6.81
CA LEU A 53 -12.75 -15.80 -5.61
C LEU A 53 -12.48 -17.24 -5.14
N PRO A 54 -11.22 -17.72 -5.09
CA PRO A 54 -10.88 -19.04 -4.58
C PRO A 54 -11.36 -19.24 -3.14
N ASN A 55 -11.79 -20.47 -2.80
CA ASN A 55 -12.28 -20.77 -1.45
C ASN A 55 -11.18 -20.66 -0.38
N SER A 56 -9.90 -20.77 -0.76
CA SER A 56 -8.74 -20.55 0.10
C SER A 56 -8.55 -19.10 0.54
N ILE A 57 -9.23 -18.14 -0.11
CA ILE A 57 -9.15 -16.72 0.24
C ILE A 57 -10.33 -16.40 1.16
N PRO A 58 -10.10 -16.04 2.45
CA PRO A 58 -11.16 -15.60 3.34
C PRO A 58 -11.78 -14.30 2.81
N PHE A 59 -13.10 -14.22 2.85
CA PHE A 59 -13.85 -13.05 2.43
C PHE A 59 -15.22 -13.05 3.11
N ASP A 60 -15.40 -12.15 4.07
CA ASP A 60 -16.51 -12.16 5.01
C ASP A 60 -17.87 -11.90 4.37
N PHE A 61 -17.90 -11.29 3.18
CA PHE A 61 -19.14 -10.95 2.47
C PHE A 61 -19.68 -12.07 1.56
N LEU A 62 -18.95 -13.19 1.41
CA LEU A 62 -19.37 -14.33 0.60
C LEU A 62 -18.96 -15.63 1.26
N GLY A 63 -19.94 -16.45 1.64
CA GLY A 63 -19.70 -17.81 2.12
C GLY A 63 -18.93 -18.65 1.08
N THR A 64 -18.20 -19.67 1.55
CA THR A 64 -17.31 -20.49 0.70
C THR A 64 -18.03 -21.27 -0.41
N GLU A 65 -19.30 -21.61 -0.20
CA GLU A 65 -20.14 -22.35 -1.16
C GLU A 65 -21.38 -21.55 -1.62
N SER A 66 -21.39 -20.24 -1.32
CA SER A 66 -22.51 -19.39 -1.68
C SER A 66 -22.60 -19.19 -3.20
N ALA A 67 -23.81 -19.23 -3.73
CA ALA A 67 -24.14 -18.78 -5.08
C ALA A 67 -24.30 -17.25 -5.19
N ASP A 68 -24.17 -16.53 -4.09
CA ASP A 68 -24.34 -15.09 -4.03
C ASP A 68 -23.20 -14.34 -4.72
N PHE A 69 -23.48 -13.11 -5.06
CA PHE A 69 -22.51 -12.20 -5.67
C PHE A 69 -22.24 -11.00 -4.78
N TYR A 70 -21.00 -10.57 -4.79
CA TYR A 70 -20.57 -9.28 -4.20
C TYR A 70 -20.10 -8.35 -5.30
N SER A 71 -20.84 -7.27 -5.55
CA SER A 71 -20.48 -6.28 -6.57
C SER A 71 -19.91 -5.03 -5.94
N PHE A 72 -18.84 -4.50 -6.52
CA PHE A 72 -18.22 -3.25 -6.10
C PHE A 72 -17.75 -2.43 -7.30
N SER A 73 -17.72 -1.12 -7.13
CA SER A 73 -17.17 -0.19 -8.10
C SER A 73 -15.72 0.13 -7.76
N ALA A 74 -14.88 0.17 -8.79
CA ALA A 74 -13.49 0.52 -8.68
C ALA A 74 -13.03 1.29 -9.92
N ARG A 75 -11.85 1.88 -9.86
CA ARG A 75 -11.15 2.48 -11.01
C ARG A 75 -9.89 1.69 -11.26
N ILE A 76 -9.66 1.30 -12.49
CA ILE A 76 -8.38 0.77 -12.97
C ILE A 76 -7.64 1.92 -13.63
N VAL A 77 -6.50 2.28 -13.08
CA VAL A 77 -5.68 3.37 -13.59
C VAL A 77 -4.31 2.84 -14.01
N ARG A 78 -3.83 3.32 -15.17
CA ARG A 78 -2.47 3.08 -15.64
C ARG A 78 -1.72 4.41 -15.58
N LEU A 79 -0.60 4.41 -14.86
CA LEU A 79 0.22 5.58 -14.62
C LEU A 79 1.59 5.38 -15.25
N LYS A 80 2.07 6.38 -15.99
CA LYS A 80 3.46 6.42 -16.46
C LYS A 80 4.36 6.86 -15.32
N ARG A 81 5.38 6.08 -15.00
CA ARG A 81 6.40 6.41 -14.00
C ARG A 81 7.49 7.32 -14.59
N LYS A 82 8.28 7.95 -13.71
CA LYS A 82 9.42 8.79 -14.13
C LYS A 82 10.51 8.02 -14.88
N ASP A 83 10.62 6.71 -14.64
CA ASP A 83 11.54 5.80 -15.33
C ASP A 83 11.02 5.28 -16.68
N GLY A 84 9.92 5.85 -17.18
CA GLY A 84 9.28 5.45 -18.44
C GLY A 84 8.42 4.19 -18.37
N LYS A 85 8.50 3.43 -17.27
CA LYS A 85 7.68 2.23 -17.06
C LYS A 85 6.25 2.60 -16.71
N THR A 86 5.31 1.72 -17.04
CA THR A 86 3.91 1.85 -16.64
C THR A 86 3.63 1.10 -15.36
N GLN A 87 2.64 1.58 -14.62
CA GLN A 87 2.17 0.96 -13.40
C GLN A 87 0.65 0.97 -13.37
N MET A 88 0.04 -0.19 -13.11
CA MET A 88 -1.40 -0.32 -12.95
C MET A 88 -1.80 -0.38 -11.48
N LEU A 89 -2.85 0.36 -11.16
CA LEU A 89 -3.46 0.41 -9.83
C LEU A 89 -4.97 0.18 -9.95
N MET A 90 -5.54 -0.41 -8.92
CA MET A 90 -6.98 -0.42 -8.67
C MET A 90 -7.27 0.41 -7.43
N THR A 91 -8.27 1.27 -7.49
CA THR A 91 -8.66 2.15 -6.40
C THR A 91 -10.17 2.34 -6.38
N ASN A 92 -10.71 2.62 -5.20
CA ASN A 92 -12.09 3.05 -5.00
C ASN A 92 -12.21 4.58 -4.83
N LEU A 93 -11.09 5.32 -4.99
CA LEU A 93 -11.10 6.78 -4.89
C LEU A 93 -11.76 7.40 -6.12
N ASP A 94 -12.63 8.38 -5.90
CA ASP A 94 -13.35 9.08 -6.96
C ASP A 94 -12.41 9.90 -7.86
N ALA A 95 -12.81 10.08 -9.13
CA ALA A 95 -11.97 10.74 -10.14
C ALA A 95 -11.84 12.25 -9.88
N ALA A 96 -12.92 12.91 -9.46
CA ALA A 96 -12.93 14.36 -9.27
C ALA A 96 -11.94 14.84 -8.19
N PRO A 97 -11.96 14.29 -6.92
CA PRO A 97 -10.98 14.68 -5.91
C PRO A 97 -9.61 14.04 -6.13
N PHE A 98 -9.50 12.92 -6.87
CA PHE A 98 -8.27 12.19 -7.09
C PHE A 98 -7.99 11.93 -8.58
N PRO A 99 -7.60 12.95 -9.35
CA PRO A 99 -7.16 12.77 -10.74
C PRO A 99 -5.87 11.94 -10.81
N LEU A 100 -5.46 11.49 -12.01
CA LEU A 100 -4.28 10.64 -12.21
C LEU A 100 -3.00 11.23 -11.61
N SER A 101 -2.83 12.55 -11.62
CA SER A 101 -1.69 13.24 -11.00
C SER A 101 -1.67 13.07 -9.49
N ALA A 102 -2.81 13.25 -8.84
CA ALA A 102 -2.96 13.05 -7.40
C ALA A 102 -2.76 11.59 -6.99
N LEU A 103 -3.29 10.64 -7.77
CA LEU A 103 -3.06 9.21 -7.54
C LEU A 103 -1.59 8.81 -7.69
N ARG A 104 -0.87 9.42 -8.63
CA ARG A 104 0.58 9.21 -8.81
C ARG A 104 1.35 9.65 -7.58
N GLU A 105 1.05 10.83 -7.05
CA GLU A 105 1.68 11.37 -5.85
C GLU A 105 1.34 10.53 -4.62
N LEU A 106 0.06 10.22 -4.41
CA LEU A 106 -0.43 9.41 -3.30
C LEU A 106 0.22 8.02 -3.30
N TYR A 107 0.34 7.40 -4.48
CA TYR A 107 1.00 6.10 -4.57
C TYR A 107 2.51 6.18 -4.34
N ALA A 108 3.15 7.26 -4.76
CA ALA A 108 4.57 7.48 -4.49
C ALA A 108 4.86 7.60 -2.98
N ARG A 109 3.95 8.21 -2.22
CA ARG A 109 4.05 8.31 -0.74
C ARG A 109 4.01 6.94 -0.06
N ARG A 110 3.34 5.93 -0.65
CA ARG A 110 3.34 4.55 -0.14
C ARG A 110 4.75 3.96 0.00
N TRP A 111 5.67 4.36 -0.87
CA TRP A 111 7.07 3.92 -0.80
C TRP A 111 7.77 4.37 0.49
N GLY A 112 7.31 5.46 1.08
CA GLY A 112 7.79 5.95 2.37
C GLY A 112 7.59 4.94 3.50
N ILE A 113 6.51 4.15 3.46
CA ILE A 113 6.21 3.10 4.46
C ILE A 113 7.28 2.00 4.44
N GLU A 114 7.68 1.56 3.24
CA GLU A 114 8.71 0.51 3.10
C GLU A 114 10.08 0.99 3.61
N THR A 115 10.40 2.26 3.37
CA THR A 115 11.61 2.90 3.92
C THR A 115 11.52 3.00 5.44
N SER A 116 10.37 3.42 5.98
CA SER A 116 10.14 3.53 7.42
C SER A 116 10.26 2.18 8.13
N PHE A 117 9.70 1.11 7.55
CA PHE A 117 9.89 -0.24 8.10
C PHE A 117 11.34 -0.70 8.08
N ARG A 118 12.10 -0.36 7.04
CA ARG A 118 13.52 -0.67 6.97
C ARG A 118 14.31 0.07 8.04
N GLU A 119 14.05 1.34 8.22
CA GLU A 119 14.69 2.17 9.26
C GLU A 119 14.33 1.68 10.67
N LEU A 120 13.06 1.36 10.92
CA LEU A 120 12.60 0.80 12.20
C LEU A 120 13.30 -0.53 12.50
N LYS A 121 13.38 -1.42 11.52
CA LYS A 121 14.01 -2.73 11.69
C LYS A 121 15.51 -2.64 11.94
N TYR A 122 16.23 -1.88 11.13
CA TYR A 122 17.69 -1.94 11.08
C TYR A 122 18.36 -0.75 11.75
N THR A 123 17.80 0.45 11.65
CA THR A 123 18.41 1.65 12.25
C THR A 123 18.04 1.80 13.73
N VAL A 124 16.76 1.57 14.05
CA VAL A 124 16.28 1.57 15.44
C VAL A 124 16.55 0.24 16.13
N GLY A 125 16.71 -0.84 15.38
CA GLY A 125 17.08 -2.16 15.91
C GLY A 125 15.92 -3.06 16.31
N LEU A 126 14.70 -2.84 15.81
CA LEU A 126 13.52 -3.64 16.16
C LEU A 126 13.67 -5.15 15.88
N ILE A 127 14.59 -5.56 15.00
CA ILE A 127 14.87 -6.99 14.76
C ILE A 127 15.71 -7.63 15.86
N HIS A 128 16.30 -6.86 16.77
CA HIS A 128 17.16 -7.32 17.84
C HIS A 128 16.42 -7.23 19.18
N LEU A 129 15.36 -8.03 19.32
CA LEU A 129 14.65 -8.15 20.59
C LEU A 129 15.46 -9.02 21.55
N HIS A 130 15.65 -8.55 22.79
CA HIS A 130 16.49 -9.21 23.79
C HIS A 130 15.68 -10.06 24.76
N SER A 131 14.43 -9.68 24.97
CA SER A 131 13.56 -10.33 25.95
C SER A 131 12.90 -11.59 25.39
N ARG A 132 12.62 -12.55 26.28
CA ARG A 132 11.91 -13.79 25.95
C ARG A 132 10.46 -13.80 26.44
N LYS A 133 10.12 -12.92 27.39
CA LYS A 133 8.76 -12.80 27.93
C LYS A 133 7.95 -11.87 27.04
N SER A 134 6.71 -12.24 26.73
CA SER A 134 5.82 -11.50 25.82
C SER A 134 5.67 -10.02 26.21
N ASP A 135 5.47 -9.75 27.50
CA ASP A 135 5.24 -8.38 27.99
C ASP A 135 6.49 -7.50 27.83
N LEU A 136 7.67 -8.06 28.06
CA LEU A 136 8.94 -7.35 27.85
C LEU A 136 9.25 -7.15 26.36
N VAL A 137 8.92 -8.13 25.52
CA VAL A 137 9.00 -7.98 24.05
C VAL A 137 8.11 -6.83 23.58
N LEU A 138 6.88 -6.73 24.09
CA LEU A 138 5.98 -5.62 23.77
C LEU A 138 6.55 -4.28 24.23
N GLN A 139 7.17 -4.22 25.41
CA GLN A 139 7.84 -3.00 25.88
C GLN A 139 8.99 -2.58 24.95
N GLU A 140 9.84 -3.51 24.52
CA GLU A 140 10.91 -3.23 23.55
C GLU A 140 10.36 -2.73 22.23
N ILE A 141 9.26 -3.31 21.72
CA ILE A 141 8.59 -2.87 20.50
C ILE A 141 8.06 -1.43 20.66
N PHE A 142 7.35 -1.14 21.74
CA PHE A 142 6.83 0.21 21.99
C PHE A 142 7.94 1.24 22.17
N ALA A 143 9.02 0.89 22.86
CA ALA A 143 10.20 1.75 23.01
C ALA A 143 10.81 2.07 21.64
N ALA A 144 11.00 1.06 20.78
CA ALA A 144 11.50 1.26 19.42
C ALA A 144 10.60 2.18 18.57
N PHE A 145 9.27 2.01 18.66
CA PHE A 145 8.33 2.91 17.98
C PHE A 145 8.38 4.33 18.53
N THR A 146 8.54 4.49 19.84
CA THR A 146 8.66 5.80 20.48
C THR A 146 9.90 6.55 19.98
N VAL A 147 11.07 5.89 20.00
CA VAL A 147 12.32 6.44 19.48
C VAL A 147 12.17 6.80 17.99
N PHE A 148 11.60 5.90 17.20
CA PHE A 148 11.39 6.13 15.77
C PHE A 148 10.51 7.37 15.53
N ASN A 149 9.36 7.48 16.19
CA ASN A 149 8.42 8.58 16.01
C ASN A 149 9.02 9.92 16.49
N PHE A 150 9.69 9.91 17.64
CA PHE A 150 10.38 11.09 18.18
C PHE A 150 11.47 11.58 17.22
N THR A 151 12.32 10.68 16.75
CA THR A 151 13.39 11.00 15.77
C THR A 151 12.80 11.53 14.46
N ARG A 152 11.69 10.97 13.99
CA ARG A 152 11.01 11.46 12.79
C ARG A 152 10.45 12.87 12.96
N ALA A 153 9.85 13.16 14.09
CA ALA A 153 9.33 14.48 14.41
C ALA A 153 10.48 15.51 14.50
N ALA A 154 11.56 15.19 15.21
CA ALA A 154 12.73 16.03 15.30
C ALA A 154 13.37 16.31 13.92
N ALA A 155 13.56 15.25 13.11
CA ALA A 155 14.11 15.38 11.75
C ALA A 155 13.20 16.19 10.83
N TRP A 156 11.87 16.10 10.99
CA TRP A 156 10.92 16.90 10.22
C TRP A 156 11.08 18.39 10.54
N ASN A 157 11.04 18.76 11.81
CA ASN A 157 11.17 20.15 12.26
C ASN A 157 12.50 20.78 11.82
N THR A 158 13.60 20.00 11.87
CA THR A 158 14.91 20.46 11.43
C THR A 158 14.95 20.73 9.91
N ASN A 159 14.27 19.89 9.10
CA ASN A 159 14.20 20.09 7.66
C ASN A 159 13.37 21.32 7.25
N GLU A 160 12.30 21.65 8.01
CA GLU A 160 11.48 22.84 7.75
C GLU A 160 12.23 24.15 8.12
N GLY A 161 13.09 24.11 9.14
CA GLY A 161 13.90 25.27 9.54
C GLY A 161 15.10 25.56 8.65
N CYS A 162 15.49 24.65 7.76
CA CYS A 162 16.57 24.86 6.81
C CYS A 162 16.06 25.62 5.58
N GLY A 163 16.22 26.92 5.58
CA GLY A 163 15.85 27.82 4.48
C GLY A 163 16.42 27.40 3.13
N SER A 164 15.99 28.06 2.07
CA SER A 164 16.26 27.84 0.65
C SER A 164 17.77 27.70 0.33
N SER A 165 18.30 26.50 0.48
CA SER A 165 19.64 26.15 0.02
C SER A 165 19.59 25.56 -1.39
N LYS A 166 20.61 25.87 -2.23
CA LYS A 166 20.81 25.33 -3.58
C LYS A 166 20.81 23.78 -3.58
N TYR A 167 21.14 23.16 -2.46
CA TYR A 167 21.14 21.71 -2.26
C TYR A 167 20.09 21.30 -1.23
N LYS A 168 19.24 20.34 -1.59
CA LYS A 168 18.22 19.77 -0.70
C LYS A 168 18.90 18.97 0.41
N ARG A 169 19.12 19.62 1.55
CA ARG A 169 19.70 18.96 2.73
C ARG A 169 18.67 17.98 3.30
N ARG A 170 19.13 16.82 3.74
CA ARG A 170 18.31 15.84 4.45
C ARG A 170 19.06 15.44 5.72
N VAL A 171 18.33 15.34 6.80
CA VAL A 171 18.86 14.80 8.06
C VAL A 171 19.24 13.34 7.85
N ASN A 172 20.44 12.96 8.27
CA ASN A 172 20.84 11.56 8.34
C ASN A 172 20.06 10.90 9.47
N PHE A 173 19.11 10.04 9.11
CA PHE A 173 18.20 9.45 10.08
C PHE A 173 18.92 8.55 11.12
N ALA A 174 19.96 7.82 10.72
CA ALA A 174 20.73 6.99 11.65
C ALA A 174 21.45 7.83 12.71
N HIS A 175 22.04 8.96 12.30
CA HIS A 175 22.67 9.89 13.23
C HIS A 175 21.63 10.57 14.14
N ALA A 176 20.47 10.93 13.60
CA ALA A 176 19.38 11.49 14.41
C ALA A 176 18.87 10.50 15.46
N VAL A 177 18.73 9.22 15.12
CA VAL A 177 18.37 8.17 16.09
C VAL A 177 19.40 8.08 17.21
N TYR A 178 20.69 8.09 16.86
CA TYR A 178 21.77 8.06 17.86
C TYR A 178 21.68 9.24 18.82
N LEU A 179 21.56 10.47 18.31
CA LEU A 179 21.42 11.67 19.15
C LEU A 179 20.16 11.65 20.03
N CYS A 180 19.03 11.18 19.49
CA CYS A 180 17.81 11.06 20.27
C CYS A 180 17.95 10.02 21.41
N CYS A 181 18.66 8.91 21.17
CA CYS A 181 18.93 7.93 22.21
C CYS A 181 19.86 8.48 23.31
N GLU A 182 20.91 9.22 22.94
CA GLU A 182 21.83 9.87 23.90
C GLU A 182 21.07 10.89 24.77
N LEU A 183 20.22 11.71 24.13
CA LEU A 183 19.36 12.68 24.83
C LEU A 183 18.41 11.97 25.82
N CYS A 184 17.75 10.87 25.39
CA CYS A 184 16.86 10.11 26.27
C CYS A 184 17.61 9.41 27.42
N ALA A 185 18.90 9.12 27.24
CA ALA A 185 19.77 8.56 28.26
C ALA A 185 20.35 9.61 29.23
N GLY A 186 20.00 10.91 29.05
CA GLY A 186 20.51 12.00 29.87
C GLY A 186 22.00 12.28 29.66
N LYS A 187 22.53 11.98 28.49
CA LYS A 187 23.90 12.29 28.09
C LYS A 187 23.89 13.60 27.28
N ASP A 188 24.57 14.59 27.78
CA ASP A 188 24.80 15.90 27.11
C ASP A 188 25.86 15.80 26.00
#